data_4bbce402ef4480e99695569c49c25dbe
#
_entry.id   4bbce402ef4480e99695569c49c25dbe
#
_cell.length_a   1.000
_cell.length_b   1.000
_cell.length_c   1.000
_cell.angle_alpha   90.00
_cell.angle_beta   90.00
_cell.angle_gamma   90.00
#
_symmetry.space_group_name_H-M   'P 1'
#
loop_
_entity.id
_entity.type
_entity.pdbx_description
1 polymer ?
#
loop_
_entity_poly.entity_id
_entity_poly.type
_entity_poly.pdbx_seq_one_letter_code
_entity_poly.pdbx_strand_id
1 'polypeptide(L)'
;MGIEQKVAIITGASQGIGAALVQGFRDRNYRVVATARSIKPSGDDDVLAVAGDIADRSTAERVVSQAVARFGRVDTLVNNAGIFVAKPFTQYTAEDYAAVMGTNVAGFFHITQLAIAEMEKQGSGHVVQITTTLTDQANSNVPSVLASLSKGGLNAATKSLAIEYARRGIRVNAVSPGIIKSPMHPTATHAQLSALHPVGHMGEMSDIVGAVLYLEGASFVTGEILHVDGGQSAGH
;
A
#
# COMPACT_ATOMS: atom_id res chain seq x y z
N MET A 1 14.34 -11.42 -28.24
CA MET A 1 14.39 -10.28 -27.31
C MET A 1 13.93 -10.80 -25.96
N GLY A 2 14.76 -10.72 -24.91
CA GLY A 2 14.33 -11.11 -23.57
C GLY A 2 13.23 -10.16 -23.12
N ILE A 3 12.19 -10.70 -22.46
CA ILE A 3 11.15 -9.89 -21.83
C ILE A 3 11.84 -9.06 -20.75
N GLU A 4 11.84 -7.73 -20.91
CA GLU A 4 12.41 -6.83 -19.91
C GLU A 4 11.63 -6.97 -18.59
N GLN A 5 12.35 -7.24 -17.49
CA GLN A 5 11.73 -7.39 -16.18
C GLN A 5 11.07 -6.09 -15.75
N LYS A 6 9.84 -6.18 -15.29
CA LYS A 6 9.11 -5.06 -14.70
C LYS A 6 9.67 -4.70 -13.33
N VAL A 7 9.49 -3.45 -12.92
CA VAL A 7 9.97 -2.89 -11.66
C VAL A 7 8.80 -2.47 -10.78
N ALA A 8 8.74 -2.99 -9.55
CA ALA A 8 7.79 -2.59 -8.54
C ALA A 8 8.46 -1.81 -7.40
N ILE A 9 7.91 -0.67 -7.03
CA ILE A 9 8.27 0.07 -5.81
C ILE A 9 7.27 -0.31 -4.72
N ILE A 10 7.76 -0.73 -3.53
CA ILE A 10 6.91 -1.11 -2.40
C ILE A 10 7.32 -0.29 -1.17
N THR A 11 6.40 0.50 -0.64
CA THR A 11 6.63 1.29 0.57
C THR A 11 6.23 0.50 1.82
N GLY A 12 6.86 0.76 2.97
CA GLY A 12 6.63 0.02 4.21
C GLY A 12 7.07 -1.45 4.13
N ALA A 13 8.13 -1.74 3.39
CA ALA A 13 8.54 -3.07 2.96
C ALA A 13 9.39 -3.86 3.98
N SER A 14 9.65 -3.32 5.19
CA SER A 14 10.54 -3.98 6.16
C SER A 14 9.91 -5.16 6.91
N GLN A 15 8.59 -5.25 6.92
CA GLN A 15 7.83 -6.29 7.63
C GLN A 15 6.38 -6.42 7.14
N GLY A 16 5.65 -7.40 7.63
CA GLY A 16 4.22 -7.57 7.43
C GLY A 16 3.84 -7.66 5.96
N ILE A 17 2.73 -7.03 5.58
CA ILE A 17 2.19 -7.03 4.21
C ILE A 17 3.25 -6.54 3.20
N GLY A 18 4.00 -5.48 3.52
CA GLY A 18 5.01 -4.94 2.62
C GLY A 18 6.13 -5.94 2.30
N ALA A 19 6.65 -6.65 3.29
CA ALA A 19 7.65 -7.69 3.08
C ALA A 19 7.09 -8.88 2.29
N ALA A 20 5.84 -9.28 2.55
CA ALA A 20 5.17 -10.33 1.79
C ALA A 20 4.93 -9.92 0.33
N LEU A 21 4.63 -8.64 0.07
CA LEU A 21 4.52 -8.10 -1.28
C LEU A 21 5.86 -8.12 -2.03
N VAL A 22 6.98 -7.79 -1.36
CA VAL A 22 8.32 -7.91 -1.98
C VAL A 22 8.50 -9.33 -2.50
N GLN A 23 8.25 -10.35 -1.68
CA GLN A 23 8.35 -11.75 -2.11
C GLN A 23 7.37 -12.08 -3.24
N GLY A 24 6.10 -11.67 -3.13
CA GLY A 24 5.09 -11.94 -4.15
C GLY A 24 5.43 -11.33 -5.53
N PHE A 25 6.00 -10.14 -5.57
CA PHE A 25 6.48 -9.54 -6.82
C PHE A 25 7.75 -10.23 -7.34
N ARG A 26 8.67 -10.65 -6.45
CA ARG A 26 9.86 -11.45 -6.85
C ARG A 26 9.46 -12.78 -7.47
N ASP A 27 8.47 -13.47 -6.92
CA ASP A 27 7.94 -14.74 -7.45
C ASP A 27 7.30 -14.57 -8.85
N ARG A 28 6.92 -13.35 -9.22
CA ARG A 28 6.44 -12.95 -10.55
C ARG A 28 7.55 -12.38 -11.45
N ASN A 29 8.81 -12.56 -11.08
CA ASN A 29 9.98 -12.09 -11.83
C ASN A 29 10.04 -10.56 -12.00
N TYR A 30 9.54 -9.79 -11.01
CA TYR A 30 9.75 -8.34 -10.96
C TYR A 30 11.07 -8.03 -10.26
N ARG A 31 11.73 -6.97 -10.67
CA ARG A 31 12.68 -6.26 -9.83
C ARG A 31 11.92 -5.42 -8.82
N VAL A 32 12.43 -5.30 -7.59
CA VAL A 32 11.72 -4.62 -6.52
C VAL A 32 12.59 -3.54 -5.89
N VAL A 33 12.03 -2.34 -5.74
CA VAL A 33 12.59 -1.30 -4.87
C VAL A 33 11.78 -1.26 -3.59
N ALA A 34 12.38 -1.70 -2.51
CA ALA A 34 11.76 -1.82 -1.20
C ALA A 34 12.19 -0.64 -0.32
N THR A 35 11.25 0.12 0.24
CA THR A 35 11.58 1.23 1.14
C THR A 35 10.87 1.15 2.48
N ALA A 36 11.60 1.44 3.54
CA ALA A 36 11.09 1.64 4.90
C ALA A 36 12.15 2.38 5.73
N ARG A 37 11.77 2.90 6.91
CA ARG A 37 12.69 3.63 7.81
C ARG A 37 13.93 2.82 8.21
N SER A 38 13.73 1.54 8.47
CA SER A 38 14.77 0.63 8.96
C SER A 38 14.90 -0.64 8.12
N ILE A 39 14.83 -0.50 6.78
CA ILE A 39 15.00 -1.63 5.89
C ILE A 39 16.47 -2.04 5.80
N LYS A 40 16.73 -3.36 5.79
CA LYS A 40 18.08 -3.90 5.61
C LYS A 40 18.34 -4.18 4.12
N PRO A 41 19.62 -4.09 3.67
CA PRO A 41 19.98 -4.56 2.34
C PRO A 41 19.52 -6.00 2.09
N SER A 42 19.10 -6.28 0.87
CA SER A 42 18.76 -7.63 0.41
C SER A 42 19.99 -8.35 -0.10
N GLY A 43 20.01 -9.69 0.04
CA GLY A 43 20.97 -10.53 -0.65
C GLY A 43 20.56 -10.87 -2.10
N ASP A 44 19.40 -10.42 -2.55
CA ASP A 44 18.89 -10.60 -3.92
C ASP A 44 19.22 -9.35 -4.75
N ASP A 45 19.97 -9.52 -5.84
CA ASP A 45 20.41 -8.43 -6.73
C ASP A 45 19.24 -7.72 -7.44
N ASP A 46 18.10 -8.37 -7.55
CA ASP A 46 16.86 -7.79 -8.08
C ASP A 46 16.01 -7.07 -7.01
N VAL A 47 16.52 -6.94 -5.78
CA VAL A 47 15.86 -6.18 -4.70
C VAL A 47 16.78 -5.05 -4.24
N LEU A 48 16.37 -3.81 -4.50
CA LEU A 48 17.04 -2.61 -4.03
C LEU A 48 16.35 -2.11 -2.75
N ALA A 49 17.07 -2.11 -1.64
CA ALA A 49 16.59 -1.57 -0.37
C ALA A 49 16.99 -0.09 -0.23
N VAL A 50 16.02 0.80 -0.03
CA VAL A 50 16.24 2.25 0.16
C VAL A 50 15.65 2.67 1.50
N ALA A 51 16.51 2.97 2.47
CA ALA A 51 16.07 3.42 3.80
C ALA A 51 15.63 4.89 3.79
N GLY A 52 14.53 5.19 4.51
CA GLY A 52 14.05 6.56 4.71
C GLY A 52 12.62 6.62 5.22
N ASP A 53 12.24 7.75 5.78
CA ASP A 53 10.84 8.02 6.15
C ASP A 53 10.09 8.51 4.91
N ILE A 54 9.01 7.82 4.57
CA ILE A 54 8.21 8.16 3.39
C ILE A 54 7.47 9.49 3.54
N ALA A 55 7.28 9.97 4.77
CA ALA A 55 6.74 11.29 5.03
C ALA A 55 7.64 12.42 4.47
N ASP A 56 8.95 12.14 4.34
CA ASP A 56 9.91 13.07 3.78
C ASP A 56 9.96 12.98 2.26
N ARG A 57 9.70 14.07 1.56
CA ARG A 57 9.76 14.16 0.10
C ARG A 57 11.11 13.67 -0.46
N SER A 58 12.21 13.99 0.20
CA SER A 58 13.55 13.57 -0.20
C SER A 58 13.72 12.04 -0.24
N THR A 59 12.98 11.30 0.60
CA THR A 59 12.95 9.83 0.55
C THR A 59 12.28 9.36 -0.73
N ALA A 60 11.13 9.93 -1.09
CA ALA A 60 10.43 9.58 -2.33
C ALA A 60 11.31 9.87 -3.57
N GLU A 61 12.00 11.01 -3.57
CA GLU A 61 12.95 11.38 -4.64
C GLU A 61 14.08 10.37 -4.77
N ARG A 62 14.70 9.96 -3.65
CA ARG A 62 15.75 8.92 -3.67
C ARG A 62 15.23 7.57 -4.14
N VAL A 63 14.05 7.15 -3.68
CA VAL A 63 13.47 5.86 -4.05
C VAL A 63 13.22 5.79 -5.56
N VAL A 64 12.56 6.79 -6.13
CA VAL A 64 12.22 6.80 -7.56
C VAL A 64 13.47 6.99 -8.43
N SER A 65 14.36 7.92 -8.06
CA SER A 65 15.61 8.12 -8.83
C SER A 65 16.52 6.89 -8.83
N GLN A 66 16.64 6.19 -7.70
CA GLN A 66 17.40 4.95 -7.62
C GLN A 66 16.72 3.78 -8.37
N ALA A 67 15.38 3.72 -8.39
CA ALA A 67 14.66 2.75 -9.22
C ALA A 67 15.02 2.93 -10.70
N VAL A 68 14.94 4.15 -11.19
CA VAL A 68 15.28 4.48 -12.58
C VAL A 68 16.76 4.27 -12.87
N ALA A 69 17.66 4.72 -12.00
CA ALA A 69 19.11 4.56 -12.19
C ALA A 69 19.55 3.09 -12.21
N ARG A 70 18.96 2.24 -11.36
CA ARG A 70 19.34 0.83 -11.23
C ARG A 70 18.64 -0.06 -12.25
N PHE A 71 17.35 0.18 -12.50
CA PHE A 71 16.49 -0.75 -13.23
C PHE A 71 15.88 -0.15 -14.51
N GLY A 72 16.04 1.16 -14.75
CA GLY A 72 15.64 1.83 -15.97
C GLY A 72 14.17 2.22 -16.08
N ARG A 73 13.31 1.77 -15.16
CA ARG A 73 11.85 1.91 -15.26
C ARG A 73 11.12 1.85 -13.93
N VAL A 74 9.85 2.23 -13.91
CA VAL A 74 8.91 2.03 -12.80
C VAL A 74 7.57 1.57 -13.38
N ASP A 75 7.18 0.31 -13.16
CA ASP A 75 5.94 -0.25 -13.68
C ASP A 75 4.81 -0.26 -12.67
N THR A 76 5.16 -0.52 -11.40
CA THR A 76 4.17 -0.62 -10.32
C THR A 76 4.65 0.13 -9.09
N LEU A 77 3.74 0.89 -8.48
CA LEU A 77 3.93 1.45 -7.15
C LEU A 77 2.90 0.86 -6.19
N VAL A 78 3.34 0.24 -5.10
CA VAL A 78 2.45 -0.17 -4.00
C VAL A 78 2.66 0.75 -2.80
N ASN A 79 1.69 1.62 -2.54
CA ASN A 79 1.63 2.47 -1.36
C ASN A 79 1.09 1.65 -0.17
N ASN A 80 1.99 0.91 0.47
CA ASN A 80 1.68 0.09 1.63
C ASN A 80 2.11 0.74 2.96
N ALA A 81 3.10 1.63 2.96
CA ALA A 81 3.50 2.33 4.16
C ALA A 81 2.31 3.04 4.82
N GLY A 82 2.11 2.78 6.09
CA GLY A 82 1.03 3.39 6.85
C GLY A 82 1.16 3.08 8.33
N ILE A 83 0.58 3.96 9.13
CA ILE A 83 0.42 3.76 10.57
C ILE A 83 -1.05 3.82 10.94
N PHE A 84 -1.38 3.11 12.00
CA PHE A 84 -2.71 3.02 12.56
C PHE A 84 -2.66 3.39 14.04
N VAL A 85 -3.54 4.29 14.46
CA VAL A 85 -3.69 4.71 15.86
C VAL A 85 -5.18 4.65 16.19
N ALA A 86 -5.57 3.80 17.14
CA ALA A 86 -6.95 3.70 17.63
C ALA A 86 -7.07 4.43 18.97
N LYS A 87 -7.86 5.49 19.00
CA LYS A 87 -8.16 6.28 20.21
C LYS A 87 -9.54 6.93 20.08
N PRO A 88 -10.26 7.19 21.18
CA PRO A 88 -11.39 8.13 21.18
C PRO A 88 -10.96 9.46 20.55
N PHE A 89 -11.86 10.09 19.78
CA PHE A 89 -11.53 11.30 19.01
C PHE A 89 -10.91 12.42 19.86
N THR A 90 -11.46 12.63 21.06
CA THR A 90 -10.99 13.68 21.98
C THR A 90 -9.62 13.40 22.62
N GLN A 91 -9.05 12.21 22.42
CA GLN A 91 -7.74 11.81 22.97
C GLN A 91 -6.61 11.83 21.93
N TYR A 92 -6.92 12.11 20.66
CA TYR A 92 -5.85 12.33 19.68
C TYR A 92 -5.08 13.59 19.96
N THR A 93 -3.75 13.50 19.87
CA THR A 93 -2.85 14.65 20.01
C THR A 93 -2.49 15.22 18.64
N ALA A 94 -1.88 16.41 18.63
CA ALA A 94 -1.34 17.01 17.42
C ALA A 94 -0.26 16.13 16.78
N GLU A 95 0.53 15.41 17.61
CA GLU A 95 1.58 14.48 17.17
C GLU A 95 0.98 13.23 16.51
N ASP A 96 -0.10 12.68 17.07
CA ASP A 96 -0.83 11.57 16.44
C ASP A 96 -1.32 11.99 15.04
N TYR A 97 -1.92 13.17 14.94
CA TYR A 97 -2.40 13.73 13.68
C TYR A 97 -1.25 13.92 12.69
N ALA A 98 -0.17 14.59 13.10
CA ALA A 98 0.98 14.85 12.25
C ALA A 98 1.63 13.55 11.76
N ALA A 99 1.79 12.54 12.63
CA ALA A 99 2.37 11.26 12.27
C ALA A 99 1.50 10.49 11.26
N VAL A 100 0.18 10.42 11.50
CA VAL A 100 -0.74 9.72 10.60
C VAL A 100 -0.82 10.42 9.25
N MET A 101 -1.00 11.74 9.23
CA MET A 101 -1.09 12.50 7.97
C MET A 101 0.24 12.52 7.22
N GLY A 102 1.36 12.64 7.93
CA GLY A 102 2.70 12.56 7.34
C GLY A 102 2.94 11.24 6.63
N THR A 103 2.74 10.11 7.34
CA THR A 103 3.01 8.80 6.75
C THR A 103 1.96 8.38 5.71
N ASN A 104 0.66 8.47 6.06
CA ASN A 104 -0.40 7.90 5.22
C ASN A 104 -0.76 8.80 4.03
N VAL A 105 -0.67 10.12 4.18
CA VAL A 105 -1.13 11.08 3.14
C VAL A 105 0.04 11.74 2.43
N ALA A 106 0.94 12.42 3.16
CA ALA A 106 2.08 13.08 2.52
C ALA A 106 3.02 12.06 1.86
N GLY A 107 3.28 10.92 2.53
CA GLY A 107 4.07 9.83 1.96
C GLY A 107 3.48 9.30 0.66
N PHE A 108 2.17 9.00 0.65
CA PHE A 108 1.45 8.65 -0.58
C PHE A 108 1.62 9.71 -1.67
N PHE A 109 1.37 10.99 -1.33
CA PHE A 109 1.38 12.08 -2.29
C PHE A 109 2.75 12.23 -2.97
N HIS A 110 3.83 12.27 -2.19
CA HIS A 110 5.17 12.50 -2.70
C HIS A 110 5.63 11.40 -3.66
N ILE A 111 5.52 10.13 -3.23
CA ILE A 111 6.04 9.04 -4.05
C ILE A 111 5.15 8.75 -5.26
N THR A 112 3.82 8.92 -5.12
CA THR A 112 2.89 8.68 -6.22
C THR A 112 3.09 9.71 -7.33
N GLN A 113 3.27 10.98 -6.99
CA GLN A 113 3.57 12.03 -7.96
C GLN A 113 4.81 11.72 -8.80
N LEU A 114 5.89 11.30 -8.15
CA LEU A 114 7.16 10.99 -8.82
C LEU A 114 7.08 9.69 -9.63
N ALA A 115 6.43 8.65 -9.11
CA ALA A 115 6.27 7.39 -9.81
C ALA A 115 5.39 7.54 -11.07
N ILE A 116 4.28 8.27 -10.96
CA ILE A 116 3.41 8.55 -12.10
C ILE A 116 4.17 9.34 -13.18
N ALA A 117 5.01 10.31 -12.81
CA ALA A 117 5.80 11.05 -13.78
C ALA A 117 6.77 10.15 -14.58
N GLU A 118 7.31 9.08 -13.98
CA GLU A 118 8.10 8.08 -14.71
C GLU A 118 7.22 7.16 -15.57
N MET A 119 6.07 6.73 -15.03
CA MET A 119 5.09 5.92 -15.78
C MET A 119 4.54 6.64 -17.02
N GLU A 120 4.34 7.97 -16.95
CA GLU A 120 3.93 8.78 -18.11
C GLU A 120 4.96 8.75 -19.24
N LYS A 121 6.25 8.80 -18.94
CA LYS A 121 7.33 8.69 -19.95
C LYS A 121 7.30 7.32 -20.66
N GLN A 122 6.84 6.29 -19.94
CA GLN A 122 6.74 4.90 -20.46
C GLN A 122 5.42 4.64 -21.18
N GLY A 123 4.38 5.51 -20.97
CA GLY A 123 3.03 5.29 -21.48
C GLY A 123 2.30 4.11 -20.82
N SER A 124 2.77 3.65 -19.67
CA SER A 124 2.17 2.52 -18.93
C SER A 124 2.55 2.54 -17.46
N GLY A 125 1.67 2.08 -16.58
CA GLY A 125 1.96 1.94 -15.16
C GLY A 125 0.77 1.47 -14.34
N HIS A 126 1.04 1.13 -13.08
CA HIS A 126 0.01 0.75 -12.13
C HIS A 126 0.35 1.25 -10.71
N VAL A 127 -0.61 1.90 -10.06
CA VAL A 127 -0.50 2.32 -8.66
C VAL A 127 -1.54 1.58 -7.83
N VAL A 128 -1.12 0.96 -6.73
CA VAL A 128 -2.00 0.27 -5.78
C VAL A 128 -1.86 0.89 -4.40
N GLN A 129 -2.99 1.25 -3.80
CA GLN A 129 -3.05 1.72 -2.41
C GLN A 129 -3.43 0.58 -1.47
N ILE A 130 -2.80 0.48 -0.31
CA ILE A 130 -3.31 -0.36 0.79
C ILE A 130 -4.08 0.55 1.75
N THR A 131 -5.41 0.42 1.72
CA THR A 131 -6.33 1.25 2.51
C THR A 131 -6.86 0.51 3.75
N THR A 132 -8.13 0.53 4.06
CA THR A 132 -8.75 -0.19 5.18
C THR A 132 -10.27 -0.22 5.02
N THR A 133 -10.91 -1.29 5.41
CA THR A 133 -12.37 -1.44 5.47
C THR A 133 -13.04 -0.44 6.43
N LEU A 134 -12.30 0.14 7.38
CA LEU A 134 -12.82 1.17 8.30
C LEU A 134 -13.23 2.48 7.59
N THR A 135 -12.92 2.63 6.30
CA THR A 135 -13.44 3.75 5.48
C THR A 135 -14.87 3.54 5.02
N ASP A 136 -15.31 2.29 4.97
CA ASP A 136 -16.63 1.90 4.47
C ASP A 136 -17.57 1.52 5.62
N GLN A 137 -17.04 0.82 6.63
CA GLN A 137 -17.79 0.37 7.80
C GLN A 137 -17.09 0.80 9.09
N ALA A 138 -17.62 1.81 9.76
CA ALA A 138 -17.12 2.24 11.06
C ALA A 138 -17.47 1.19 12.14
N ASN A 139 -16.56 1.02 13.13
CA ASN A 139 -16.73 0.09 14.22
C ASN A 139 -16.56 0.80 15.56
N SER A 140 -17.59 0.78 16.41
CA SER A 140 -17.58 1.43 17.74
C SER A 140 -16.50 0.85 18.67
N ASN A 141 -16.11 -0.42 18.47
CA ASN A 141 -15.08 -1.07 19.26
C ASN A 141 -13.65 -0.74 18.76
N VAL A 142 -13.53 -0.06 17.63
CA VAL A 142 -12.24 0.35 17.02
C VAL A 142 -12.31 1.83 16.64
N PRO A 143 -12.29 2.74 17.62
CA PRO A 143 -12.33 4.18 17.34
C PRO A 143 -11.06 4.59 16.58
N SER A 144 -11.21 5.01 15.32
CA SER A 144 -10.08 5.14 14.39
C SER A 144 -10.24 6.26 13.35
N VAL A 145 -10.77 7.41 13.79
CA VAL A 145 -11.11 8.51 12.88
C VAL A 145 -9.93 8.99 12.03
N LEU A 146 -8.70 8.98 12.55
CA LEU A 146 -7.52 9.36 11.75
C LEU A 146 -7.21 8.34 10.65
N ALA A 147 -7.46 7.05 10.90
CA ALA A 147 -7.34 6.03 9.85
C ALA A 147 -8.40 6.25 8.77
N SER A 148 -9.66 6.46 9.16
CA SER A 148 -10.76 6.74 8.23
C SER A 148 -10.52 8.02 7.43
N LEU A 149 -10.05 9.10 8.08
CA LEU A 149 -9.73 10.37 7.42
C LEU A 149 -8.62 10.20 6.40
N SER A 150 -7.49 9.60 6.79
CA SER A 150 -6.33 9.46 5.91
C SER A 150 -6.56 8.45 4.80
N LYS A 151 -7.04 7.25 5.12
CA LYS A 151 -7.26 6.17 4.14
C LYS A 151 -8.51 6.39 3.28
N GLY A 152 -9.56 7.05 3.80
CA GLY A 152 -10.72 7.49 3.01
C GLY A 152 -10.31 8.52 1.95
N GLY A 153 -9.39 9.43 2.28
CA GLY A 153 -8.76 10.32 1.32
C GLY A 153 -8.03 9.57 0.20
N LEU A 154 -7.34 8.45 0.53
CA LEU A 154 -6.68 7.60 -0.47
C LEU A 154 -7.69 6.88 -1.37
N ASN A 155 -8.85 6.44 -0.86
CA ASN A 155 -9.92 5.86 -1.68
C ASN A 155 -10.46 6.88 -2.69
N ALA A 156 -10.67 8.13 -2.27
CA ALA A 156 -11.09 9.21 -3.16
C ALA A 156 -9.99 9.55 -4.19
N ALA A 157 -8.74 9.66 -3.77
CA ALA A 157 -7.60 9.91 -4.63
C ALA A 157 -7.39 8.79 -5.67
N THR A 158 -7.61 7.52 -5.29
CA THR A 158 -7.55 6.37 -6.20
C THR A 158 -8.48 6.57 -7.40
N LYS A 159 -9.74 6.92 -7.15
CA LYS A 159 -10.72 7.17 -8.22
C LYS A 159 -10.36 8.36 -9.08
N SER A 160 -9.92 9.47 -8.46
CA SER A 160 -9.52 10.68 -9.18
C SER A 160 -8.34 10.42 -10.11
N LEU A 161 -7.26 9.83 -9.59
CA LEU A 161 -6.07 9.50 -10.38
C LEU A 161 -6.36 8.45 -11.46
N ALA A 162 -7.21 7.47 -11.20
CA ALA A 162 -7.61 6.47 -12.17
C ALA A 162 -8.23 7.12 -13.43
N ILE A 163 -9.12 8.09 -13.26
CA ILE A 163 -9.76 8.80 -14.38
C ILE A 163 -8.79 9.77 -15.06
N GLU A 164 -7.97 10.48 -14.28
CA GLU A 164 -6.99 11.43 -14.81
C GLU A 164 -5.96 10.77 -15.73
N TYR A 165 -5.47 9.57 -15.34
CA TYR A 165 -4.36 8.89 -16.01
C TYR A 165 -4.76 7.71 -16.91
N ALA A 166 -6.03 7.32 -16.96
CA ALA A 166 -6.49 6.16 -17.76
C ALA A 166 -6.05 6.23 -19.23
N ARG A 167 -6.22 7.40 -19.87
CA ARG A 167 -5.85 7.61 -21.29
C ARG A 167 -4.34 7.66 -21.52
N ARG A 168 -3.56 7.73 -20.45
CA ARG A 168 -2.08 7.72 -20.49
C ARG A 168 -1.52 6.32 -20.19
N GLY A 169 -2.39 5.29 -20.14
CA GLY A 169 -2.01 3.91 -19.91
C GLY A 169 -1.67 3.58 -18.45
N ILE A 170 -2.02 4.46 -17.49
CA ILE A 170 -1.74 4.24 -16.08
C ILE A 170 -3.04 3.89 -15.35
N ARG A 171 -3.02 2.77 -14.62
CA ARG A 171 -4.13 2.33 -13.77
C ARG A 171 -3.86 2.68 -12.32
N VAL A 172 -4.90 2.98 -11.57
CA VAL A 172 -4.80 3.27 -10.13
C VAL A 172 -5.93 2.54 -9.42
N ASN A 173 -5.59 1.67 -8.47
CA ASN A 173 -6.54 0.88 -7.71
C ASN A 173 -6.17 0.88 -6.22
N ALA A 174 -7.02 0.34 -5.38
CA ALA A 174 -6.75 0.11 -3.97
C ALA A 174 -7.15 -1.31 -3.56
N VAL A 175 -6.47 -1.85 -2.56
CA VAL A 175 -6.90 -2.99 -1.77
C VAL A 175 -7.32 -2.46 -0.41
N SER A 176 -8.52 -2.82 0.04
CA SER A 176 -9.10 -2.45 1.33
C SER A 176 -9.12 -3.67 2.25
N PRO A 177 -8.07 -3.87 3.08
CA PRO A 177 -8.00 -5.03 3.98
C PRO A 177 -8.91 -4.87 5.19
N GLY A 178 -9.40 -6.01 5.68
CA GLY A 178 -9.79 -6.17 7.07
C GLY A 178 -8.57 -6.28 7.99
N ILE A 179 -8.70 -6.99 9.11
CA ILE A 179 -7.60 -7.20 10.03
C ILE A 179 -6.78 -8.41 9.59
N ILE A 180 -5.51 -8.17 9.27
CA ILE A 180 -4.59 -9.17 8.72
C ILE A 180 -3.59 -9.61 9.79
N LYS A 181 -3.32 -10.90 9.92
CA LYS A 181 -2.28 -11.45 10.79
C LYS A 181 -0.92 -10.93 10.33
N SER A 182 -0.35 -10.03 11.11
CA SER A 182 0.92 -9.36 10.83
C SER A 182 1.58 -8.96 12.15
N PRO A 183 2.83 -8.51 12.15
CA PRO A 183 3.48 -8.00 13.36
C PRO A 183 2.75 -6.83 14.04
N MET A 184 1.81 -6.18 13.37
CA MET A 184 0.96 -5.13 13.94
C MET A 184 -0.03 -5.69 14.97
N HIS A 185 -0.41 -6.98 14.87
CA HIS A 185 -1.42 -7.61 15.73
C HIS A 185 -0.80 -8.77 16.52
N PRO A 186 -0.53 -8.59 17.82
CA PRO A 186 0.01 -9.65 18.67
C PRO A 186 -0.88 -10.89 18.68
N THR A 187 -0.30 -12.08 18.68
CA THR A 187 -1.03 -13.36 18.64
C THR A 187 -2.08 -13.50 19.75
N ALA A 188 -1.83 -12.93 20.92
CA ALA A 188 -2.78 -12.94 22.04
C ALA A 188 -4.12 -12.24 21.72
N THR A 189 -4.16 -11.35 20.70
CA THR A 189 -5.37 -10.62 20.29
C THR A 189 -6.11 -11.30 19.13
N HIS A 190 -5.55 -12.34 18.51
CA HIS A 190 -6.10 -12.92 17.28
C HIS A 190 -7.51 -13.47 17.44
N ALA A 191 -7.83 -14.16 18.56
CA ALA A 191 -9.18 -14.68 18.79
C ALA A 191 -10.23 -13.57 18.82
N GLN A 192 -9.93 -12.47 19.52
CA GLN A 192 -10.82 -11.30 19.61
C GLN A 192 -10.95 -10.61 18.25
N LEU A 193 -9.85 -10.43 17.53
CA LEU A 193 -9.83 -9.76 16.23
C LEU A 193 -10.51 -10.61 15.14
N SER A 194 -10.45 -11.95 15.23
CA SER A 194 -11.15 -12.86 14.33
C SER A 194 -12.67 -12.67 14.37
N ALA A 195 -13.21 -12.46 15.57
CA ALA A 195 -14.64 -12.26 15.77
C ALA A 195 -15.21 -10.97 15.13
N LEU A 196 -14.34 -10.06 14.71
CA LEU A 196 -14.75 -8.84 13.99
C LEU A 196 -15.01 -9.07 12.50
N HIS A 197 -14.75 -10.28 11.99
CA HIS A 197 -14.97 -10.63 10.59
C HIS A 197 -16.15 -11.62 10.46
N PRO A 198 -17.13 -11.38 9.59
CA PRO A 198 -18.21 -12.32 9.33
C PRO A 198 -17.76 -13.74 8.98
N VAL A 199 -16.62 -13.91 8.30
CA VAL A 199 -16.03 -15.24 8.01
C VAL A 199 -15.43 -15.93 9.23
N GLY A 200 -15.32 -15.27 10.40
CA GLY A 200 -14.89 -15.84 11.66
C GLY A 200 -13.36 -15.97 11.85
N HIS A 201 -12.56 -15.42 10.96
CA HIS A 201 -11.09 -15.43 11.09
C HIS A 201 -10.46 -14.15 10.52
N MET A 202 -9.25 -13.83 10.97
CA MET A 202 -8.43 -12.77 10.39
C MET A 202 -7.91 -13.21 9.02
N GLY A 203 -7.66 -12.24 8.13
CA GLY A 203 -6.96 -12.50 6.88
C GLY A 203 -5.48 -12.84 7.10
N GLU A 204 -4.89 -13.51 6.13
CA GLU A 204 -3.44 -13.76 6.03
C GLU A 204 -2.78 -12.72 5.11
N MET A 205 -1.46 -12.52 5.24
CA MET A 205 -0.72 -11.62 4.35
C MET A 205 -0.82 -12.07 2.89
N SER A 206 -0.90 -13.37 2.63
CA SER A 206 -1.11 -13.96 1.30
C SER A 206 -2.40 -13.51 0.61
N ASP A 207 -3.46 -13.24 1.37
CA ASP A 207 -4.72 -12.76 0.80
C ASP A 207 -4.55 -11.37 0.18
N ILE A 208 -3.81 -10.50 0.86
CA ILE A 208 -3.50 -9.16 0.35
C ILE A 208 -2.51 -9.22 -0.82
N VAL A 209 -1.49 -10.06 -0.74
CA VAL A 209 -0.56 -10.28 -1.85
C VAL A 209 -1.31 -10.77 -3.09
N GLY A 210 -2.21 -11.76 -2.93
CA GLY A 210 -3.05 -12.29 -4.02
C GLY A 210 -3.90 -11.20 -4.66
N ALA A 211 -4.53 -10.33 -3.86
CA ALA A 211 -5.36 -9.22 -4.34
C ALA A 211 -4.55 -8.16 -5.12
N VAL A 212 -3.38 -7.77 -4.60
CA VAL A 212 -2.49 -6.82 -5.31
C VAL A 212 -2.01 -7.40 -6.63
N LEU A 213 -1.60 -8.67 -6.66
CA LEU A 213 -1.14 -9.34 -7.88
C LEU A 213 -2.27 -9.61 -8.87
N TYR A 214 -3.51 -9.81 -8.40
CA TYR A 214 -4.69 -9.85 -9.26
C TYR A 214 -4.89 -8.49 -9.96
N LEU A 215 -4.91 -7.39 -9.19
CA LEU A 215 -5.06 -6.04 -9.76
C LEU A 215 -3.90 -5.69 -10.71
N GLU A 216 -2.69 -6.15 -10.41
CA GLU A 216 -1.53 -5.97 -11.31
C GLU A 216 -1.77 -6.64 -12.68
N GLY A 217 -2.31 -7.86 -12.69
CA GLY A 217 -2.62 -8.60 -13.92
C GLY A 217 -3.91 -8.16 -14.63
N ALA A 218 -4.81 -7.48 -13.94
CA ALA A 218 -6.14 -7.12 -14.44
C ALA A 218 -6.12 -5.82 -15.25
N SER A 219 -5.72 -5.87 -16.51
CA SER A 219 -5.51 -4.68 -17.37
C SER A 219 -6.76 -3.83 -17.62
N PHE A 220 -7.97 -4.37 -17.40
CA PHE A 220 -9.25 -3.66 -17.58
C PHE A 220 -9.85 -3.13 -16.25
N VAL A 221 -9.07 -3.18 -15.15
CA VAL A 221 -9.49 -2.70 -13.84
C VAL A 221 -8.71 -1.43 -13.47
N THR A 222 -9.42 -0.31 -13.28
CA THR A 222 -8.87 0.94 -12.75
C THR A 222 -9.95 1.69 -11.96
N GLY A 223 -9.58 2.38 -10.89
CA GLY A 223 -10.49 3.06 -9.97
C GLY A 223 -11.19 2.15 -8.97
N GLU A 224 -10.80 0.87 -8.91
CA GLU A 224 -11.39 -0.14 -8.04
C GLU A 224 -10.83 -0.04 -6.61
N ILE A 225 -11.70 -0.28 -5.63
CA ILE A 225 -11.37 -0.49 -4.21
C ILE A 225 -11.74 -1.95 -3.89
N LEU A 226 -10.78 -2.84 -4.03
CA LEU A 226 -10.99 -4.27 -3.82
C LEU A 226 -10.97 -4.62 -2.33
N HIS A 227 -12.11 -5.00 -1.78
CA HIS A 227 -12.23 -5.42 -0.39
C HIS A 227 -11.68 -6.83 -0.18
N VAL A 228 -10.78 -6.97 0.79
CA VAL A 228 -10.21 -8.24 1.24
C VAL A 228 -10.28 -8.26 2.76
N ASP A 229 -11.51 -8.38 3.28
CA ASP A 229 -11.85 -8.01 4.63
C ASP A 229 -12.72 -9.04 5.38
N GLY A 230 -12.92 -10.23 4.82
CA GLY A 230 -13.73 -11.27 5.42
C GLY A 230 -15.20 -10.88 5.60
N GLY A 231 -15.70 -9.96 4.80
CA GLY A 231 -17.08 -9.48 4.80
C GLY A 231 -17.36 -8.28 5.70
N GLN A 232 -16.34 -7.69 6.35
CA GLN A 232 -16.54 -6.55 7.27
C GLN A 232 -17.26 -5.36 6.62
N SER A 233 -16.96 -5.03 5.36
CA SER A 233 -17.60 -3.92 4.64
C SER A 233 -19.00 -4.26 4.14
N ALA A 234 -19.34 -5.55 4.01
CA ALA A 234 -20.65 -5.99 3.52
C ALA A 234 -21.77 -5.93 4.59
N GLY A 235 -21.42 -5.87 5.87
CA GLY A 235 -22.35 -5.79 6.99
C GLY A 235 -22.11 -6.86 8.05
N HIS A 236 -23.03 -6.93 9.04
CA HIS A 236 -23.04 -7.87 10.17
C HIS A 236 -24.40 -8.55 10.25
#